data_d23750c3196821a0c66d70d4efab55a4
#
_entry.id   d23750c3196821a0c66d70d4efab55a4
#
_cell.length_a   1.000
_cell.length_b   1.000
_cell.length_c   1.000
_cell.angle_alpha   90.00
_cell.angle_beta   90.00
_cell.angle_gamma   90.00
#
_symmetry.space_group_name_H-M   'P 1'
#
loop_
_entity.id
_entity.type
_entity.pdbx_description
1 polymer ?
#
loop_
_entity_poly.entity_id
_entity_poly.type
_entity_poly.pdbx_seq_one_letter_code
_entity_poly.pdbx_strand_id
1 'polypeptide(L)'
;ITLLCGATGPGLELLQTDGSWLAGDTLPEQIVVDTGDMLQALTNGIFKSTTHRVVNFDRASTRRFALPFFMHPRPTFDLTPLPRCVERTGGRPKFPVQTAQRYLQQRLQEIGLA
;
A
#
# COMPACT_ATOMS: atom_id res chain seq x y z
N ILE A 1 -0.86 -6.73 1.15
CA ILE A 1 0.15 -6.74 0.07
C ILE A 1 -0.58 -6.57 -1.25
N THR A 2 -0.04 -5.74 -2.12
CA THR A 2 -0.52 -5.60 -3.50
C THR A 2 0.56 -6.07 -4.46
N LEU A 3 0.17 -6.88 -5.42
CA LEU A 3 1.02 -7.27 -6.56
C LEU A 3 0.52 -6.49 -7.77
N LEU A 4 1.36 -5.63 -8.34
CA LEU A 4 1.02 -4.84 -9.51
C LEU A 4 1.83 -5.33 -10.70
N CYS A 5 1.16 -5.93 -11.67
CA CYS A 5 1.76 -6.25 -12.96
C CYS A 5 2.06 -4.94 -13.71
N GLY A 6 3.09 -4.96 -14.55
CA GLY A 6 3.54 -3.80 -15.30
C GLY A 6 2.38 -3.09 -16.01
N ALA A 7 2.36 -1.77 -15.90
CA ALA A 7 1.37 -0.97 -16.59
C ALA A 7 1.73 -0.77 -18.07
N THR A 8 0.74 -0.51 -18.91
CA THR A 8 0.94 -0.26 -20.35
C THR A 8 1.55 1.12 -20.65
N GLY A 9 1.77 1.93 -19.63
CA GLY A 9 2.39 3.26 -19.77
C GLY A 9 2.91 3.78 -18.44
N PRO A 10 3.74 4.84 -18.46
CA PRO A 10 4.34 5.45 -17.27
C PRO A 10 3.29 6.12 -16.37
N GLY A 11 3.72 6.68 -15.26
CA GLY A 11 2.92 7.54 -14.39
C GLY A 11 2.77 7.07 -12.96
N LEU A 12 3.22 5.86 -12.58
CA LEU A 12 3.32 5.50 -11.18
C LEU A 12 4.41 6.33 -10.51
N GLU A 13 4.08 6.98 -9.41
CA GLU A 13 5.03 7.74 -8.60
C GLU A 13 4.95 7.32 -7.14
N LEU A 14 6.11 7.22 -6.49
CA LEU A 14 6.28 6.82 -5.10
C LEU A 14 6.79 8.01 -4.29
N LEU A 15 6.13 8.30 -3.16
CA LEU A 15 6.55 9.37 -2.26
C LEU A 15 7.77 8.91 -1.43
N GLN A 16 8.88 9.62 -1.57
CA GLN A 16 10.09 9.39 -0.80
C GLN A 16 10.02 10.08 0.57
N THR A 17 10.93 9.73 1.45
CA THR A 17 10.98 10.27 2.83
C THR A 17 11.36 11.75 2.89
N ASP A 18 12.02 12.26 1.85
CA ASP A 18 12.37 13.68 1.70
C ASP A 18 11.24 14.54 1.09
N GLY A 19 10.10 13.91 0.78
CA GLY A 19 8.95 14.57 0.17
C GLY A 19 8.99 14.63 -1.36
N SER A 20 10.03 14.15 -1.99
CA SER A 20 10.11 14.07 -3.45
C SER A 20 9.34 12.87 -4.00
N TRP A 21 8.98 12.93 -5.28
CA TRP A 21 8.31 11.84 -5.99
C TRP A 21 9.29 11.12 -6.90
N LEU A 22 9.41 9.81 -6.71
CA LEU A 22 10.21 8.92 -7.54
C LEU A 22 9.31 8.24 -8.58
N ALA A 23 9.68 8.29 -9.85
CA ALA A 23 9.02 7.52 -10.89
C ALA A 23 9.15 6.02 -10.61
N GLY A 24 8.02 5.33 -10.58
CA GLY A 24 7.92 3.89 -10.33
C GLY A 24 7.80 3.09 -11.63
N ASP A 25 8.53 3.48 -12.67
CA ASP A 25 8.49 2.78 -13.95
C ASP A 25 9.06 1.37 -13.81
N THR A 26 8.36 0.41 -14.39
CA THR A 26 8.73 -1.00 -14.35
C THR A 26 8.94 -1.54 -15.75
N LEU A 27 9.85 -2.51 -15.86
CA LEU A 27 9.97 -3.29 -17.09
C LEU A 27 8.76 -4.23 -17.25
N PRO A 28 8.39 -4.61 -18.47
CA PRO A 28 7.21 -5.43 -18.74
C PRO A 28 7.13 -6.75 -17.95
N GLU A 29 8.28 -7.34 -17.64
CA GLU A 29 8.37 -8.62 -16.91
C GLU A 29 8.44 -8.45 -15.38
N GLN A 30 8.43 -7.22 -14.89
CA GLN A 30 8.52 -6.95 -13.45
C GLN A 30 7.16 -6.84 -12.80
N ILE A 31 7.09 -7.30 -11.56
CA ILE A 31 5.93 -7.12 -10.67
C ILE A 31 6.37 -6.19 -9.54
N VAL A 32 5.63 -5.10 -9.35
CA VAL A 32 5.79 -4.25 -8.17
C VAL A 32 5.08 -4.91 -7.00
N VAL A 33 5.78 -5.05 -5.88
CA VAL A 33 5.21 -5.55 -4.63
C VAL A 33 5.12 -4.39 -3.65
N ASP A 34 3.89 -4.01 -3.29
CA ASP A 34 3.63 -3.02 -2.24
C ASP A 34 3.15 -3.72 -0.97
N THR A 35 3.77 -3.40 0.16
CA THR A 35 3.46 -4.01 1.45
C THR A 35 2.07 -3.62 1.96
N GLY A 36 1.65 -2.40 1.72
CA GLY A 36 0.34 -1.88 2.11
C GLY A 36 0.14 -1.65 3.61
N ASP A 37 -0.93 -0.95 3.92
CA ASP A 37 -1.21 -0.43 5.28
C ASP A 37 -1.46 -1.53 6.32
N MET A 38 -2.11 -2.64 5.95
CA MET A 38 -2.38 -3.72 6.90
C MET A 38 -1.09 -4.41 7.36
N LEU A 39 -0.13 -4.60 6.46
CA LEU A 39 1.17 -5.16 6.84
C LEU A 39 1.98 -4.15 7.65
N GLN A 40 1.88 -2.85 7.33
CA GLN A 40 2.47 -1.80 8.15
C GLN A 40 1.92 -1.84 9.58
N ALA A 41 0.60 -1.94 9.76
CA ALA A 41 -0.02 -2.04 11.08
C ALA A 41 0.45 -3.29 11.83
N LEU A 42 0.35 -4.45 11.20
CA LEU A 42 0.73 -5.75 11.79
C LEU A 42 2.20 -5.79 12.24
N THR A 43 3.08 -5.13 11.50
CA THR A 43 4.52 -5.07 11.79
C THR A 43 4.94 -3.86 12.62
N ASN A 44 4.00 -3.13 13.19
CA ASN A 44 4.22 -1.91 13.97
C ASN A 44 5.09 -0.87 13.23
N GLY A 45 4.95 -0.82 11.90
CA GLY A 45 5.68 0.13 11.03
C GLY A 45 7.07 -0.32 10.59
N ILE A 46 7.49 -1.57 10.83
CA ILE A 46 8.75 -2.10 10.28
C ILE A 46 8.67 -2.13 8.74
N PHE A 47 7.61 -2.68 8.18
CA PHE A 47 7.31 -2.57 6.75
C PHE A 47 6.40 -1.37 6.54
N LYS A 48 6.93 -0.34 5.91
CA LYS A 48 6.17 0.88 5.63
C LYS A 48 5.28 0.68 4.40
N SER A 49 4.05 1.16 4.49
CA SER A 49 3.20 1.38 3.32
C SER A 49 3.67 2.65 2.62
N THR A 50 4.10 2.51 1.38
CA THR A 50 4.60 3.66 0.61
C THR A 50 3.43 4.38 -0.06
N THR A 51 3.28 5.67 0.22
CA THR A 51 2.32 6.51 -0.50
C THR A 51 2.70 6.57 -1.96
N HIS A 52 1.73 6.32 -2.83
CA HIS A 52 1.93 6.33 -4.27
C HIS A 52 0.74 6.96 -4.98
N ARG A 53 0.97 7.41 -6.20
CA ARG A 53 -0.07 8.00 -7.05
C ARG A 53 0.15 7.64 -8.51
N VAL A 54 -0.87 7.82 -9.33
CA VAL A 54 -0.76 7.75 -10.78
C VAL A 54 -0.96 9.14 -11.35
N VAL A 55 0.02 9.61 -12.10
CA VAL A 55 -0.02 10.90 -12.79
C VAL A 55 -0.18 10.65 -14.28
N ASN A 56 -1.18 11.27 -14.88
CA ASN A 56 -1.37 11.25 -16.33
C ASN A 56 -0.64 12.44 -16.95
N PHE A 57 0.49 12.19 -17.57
CA PHE A 57 1.30 13.23 -18.22
C PHE A 57 0.70 13.72 -19.53
N ASP A 58 -0.10 12.88 -20.18
CA ASP A 58 -0.71 13.22 -21.48
C ASP A 58 -2.24 13.18 -21.36
N ARG A 59 -2.87 14.36 -21.46
CA ARG A 59 -4.33 14.50 -21.44
C ARG A 59 -5.00 14.06 -22.75
N ALA A 60 -4.23 13.81 -23.78
CA ALA A 60 -4.71 13.52 -25.12
C ALA A 60 -4.61 12.03 -25.44
N SER A 61 -5.54 11.22 -24.97
CA SER A 61 -5.94 9.94 -25.59
C SER A 61 -5.12 8.67 -25.36
N THR A 62 -4.08 8.61 -24.55
CA THR A 62 -3.42 7.33 -24.25
C THR A 62 -4.12 6.58 -23.13
N ARG A 63 -4.72 5.44 -23.48
CA ARG A 63 -5.29 4.53 -22.47
C ARG A 63 -4.15 3.86 -21.70
N ARG A 64 -4.17 4.00 -20.37
CA ARG A 64 -3.24 3.31 -19.48
C ARG A 64 -3.99 2.21 -18.73
N PHE A 65 -3.48 0.99 -18.83
CA PHE A 65 -4.00 -0.15 -18.10
C PHE A 65 -2.96 -0.61 -17.07
N ALA A 66 -3.45 -1.02 -15.90
CA ALA A 66 -2.66 -1.65 -14.86
C ALA A 66 -3.50 -2.76 -14.23
N LEU A 67 -2.86 -3.82 -13.77
CA LEU A 67 -3.53 -4.97 -13.18
C LEU A 67 -3.03 -5.16 -11.74
N PRO A 68 -3.66 -4.51 -10.73
CA PRO A 68 -3.36 -4.73 -9.34
C PRO A 68 -4.06 -6.00 -8.82
N PHE A 69 -3.34 -6.81 -8.08
CA PHE A 69 -3.88 -7.93 -7.32
C PHE A 69 -3.72 -7.64 -5.81
N PHE A 70 -4.85 -7.41 -5.16
CA PHE A 70 -4.90 -7.10 -3.73
C PHE A 70 -5.01 -8.39 -2.91
N MET A 71 -4.00 -8.66 -2.07
CA MET A 71 -4.02 -9.74 -1.10
C MET A 71 -4.38 -9.19 0.28
N HIS A 72 -5.56 -9.55 0.77
CA HIS A 72 -6.01 -9.19 2.11
C HIS A 72 -6.02 -10.42 3.04
N PRO A 73 -5.77 -10.25 4.34
CA PRO A 73 -6.09 -11.28 5.32
C PRO A 73 -7.60 -11.55 5.33
N ARG A 74 -8.00 -12.71 5.86
CA ARG A 74 -9.43 -12.97 6.10
C ARG A 74 -10.05 -11.85 6.96
N PRO A 75 -11.34 -11.53 6.80
CA PRO A 75 -11.99 -10.41 7.49
C PRO A 75 -11.83 -10.38 9.01
N THR A 76 -11.84 -11.55 9.63
CA THR A 76 -11.72 -11.72 11.09
C THR A 76 -10.28 -11.74 11.59
N PHE A 77 -9.28 -11.58 10.71
CA PHE A 77 -7.88 -11.58 11.11
C PHE A 77 -7.58 -10.36 11.99
N ASP A 78 -6.92 -10.60 13.12
CA ASP A 78 -6.51 -9.56 14.05
C ASP A 78 -5.22 -8.88 13.55
N LEU A 79 -5.29 -7.56 13.34
CA LEU A 79 -4.18 -6.71 12.92
C LEU A 79 -3.41 -6.11 14.11
N THR A 80 -3.62 -6.61 15.32
CA THR A 80 -2.82 -6.19 16.48
C THR A 80 -1.33 -6.33 16.16
N PRO A 81 -0.53 -5.29 16.38
CA PRO A 81 0.90 -5.35 16.12
C PRO A 81 1.58 -6.54 16.80
N LEU A 82 2.38 -7.26 16.04
CA LEU A 82 3.10 -8.44 16.55
C LEU A 82 4.06 -8.06 17.68
N PRO A 83 4.07 -8.78 18.83
CA PRO A 83 4.89 -8.43 19.98
C PRO A 83 6.37 -8.21 19.65
N ARG A 84 6.97 -9.08 18.85
CA ARG A 84 8.37 -8.95 18.41
C ARG A 84 8.61 -7.68 17.57
N CYS A 85 7.61 -7.25 16.81
CA CYS A 85 7.70 -6.01 16.04
C CYS A 85 7.58 -4.79 16.95
N VAL A 86 6.72 -4.86 17.96
CA VAL A 86 6.59 -3.82 18.99
C VAL A 86 7.90 -3.63 19.75
N GLU A 87 8.50 -4.71 20.23
CA GLU A 87 9.81 -4.69 20.91
C GLU A 87 10.89 -4.02 20.05
N ARG A 88 10.98 -4.38 18.77
CA ARG A 88 11.97 -3.83 17.82
C ARG A 88 11.74 -2.36 17.45
N THR A 89 10.57 -1.83 17.73
CA THR A 89 10.17 -0.46 17.35
C THR A 89 9.98 0.47 18.55
N GLY A 90 10.57 0.15 19.70
CA GLY A 90 10.59 0.97 20.91
C GLY A 90 9.59 0.57 21.97
N GLY A 91 9.06 -0.66 21.91
CA GLY A 91 8.25 -1.27 22.98
C GLY A 91 6.82 -0.74 23.11
N ARG A 92 6.36 0.09 22.16
CA ARG A 92 5.01 0.66 22.19
C ARG A 92 4.24 0.35 20.88
N PRO A 93 3.00 -0.16 20.97
CA PRO A 93 2.14 -0.29 19.80
C PRO A 93 1.88 1.10 19.18
N LYS A 94 2.07 1.22 17.87
CA LYS A 94 1.82 2.45 17.10
C LYS A 94 0.48 2.42 16.38
N PHE A 95 -0.15 1.26 16.28
CA PHE A 95 -1.40 1.05 15.57
C PHE A 95 -2.46 0.46 16.48
N PRO A 96 -3.75 0.80 16.26
CA PRO A 96 -4.84 0.32 17.09
C PRO A 96 -5.10 -1.18 16.89
N VAL A 97 -5.68 -1.80 17.92
CA VAL A 97 -6.21 -3.17 17.84
C VAL A 97 -7.49 -3.17 17.02
N GLN A 98 -7.48 -3.89 15.90
CA GLN A 98 -8.66 -4.01 15.04
C GLN A 98 -8.57 -5.19 14.09
N THR A 99 -9.70 -5.63 13.55
CA THR A 99 -9.74 -6.67 12.52
C THR A 99 -9.44 -6.11 11.14
N ALA A 100 -9.00 -6.99 10.22
CA ALA A 100 -8.76 -6.63 8.82
C ALA A 100 -10.01 -6.02 8.15
N GLN A 101 -11.20 -6.56 8.46
CA GLN A 101 -12.46 -6.03 7.95
C GLN A 101 -12.72 -4.59 8.40
N ARG A 102 -12.55 -4.30 9.69
CA ARG A 102 -12.78 -2.96 10.23
C ARG A 102 -11.80 -1.97 9.61
N TYR A 103 -10.54 -2.37 9.47
CA TYR A 103 -9.53 -1.54 8.83
C TYR A 103 -9.88 -1.24 7.37
N LEU A 104 -10.28 -2.25 6.61
CA LEU A 104 -10.69 -2.07 5.21
C LEU A 104 -11.89 -1.13 5.08
N GLN A 105 -12.92 -1.32 5.91
CA GLN A 105 -14.11 -0.45 5.91
C GLN A 105 -13.73 1.01 6.20
N GLN A 106 -12.89 1.23 7.20
CA GLN A 106 -12.40 2.58 7.50
C GLN A 106 -11.69 3.21 6.29
N ARG A 107 -10.81 2.47 5.62
CA ARG A 107 -10.12 2.97 4.43
C ARG A 107 -11.05 3.27 3.27
N LEU A 108 -12.04 2.41 3.03
CA LEU A 108 -13.05 2.66 1.98
C LEU A 108 -13.86 3.92 2.26
N GLN A 109 -14.23 4.18 3.53
CA GLN A 109 -14.91 5.40 3.93
C GLN A 109 -14.03 6.65 3.71
N GLU A 110 -12.76 6.60 4.10
CA GLU A 110 -11.82 7.72 3.94
C GLU A 110 -11.63 8.14 2.47
N ILE A 111 -11.76 7.20 1.54
CA ILE A 111 -11.65 7.46 0.08
C ILE A 111 -13.00 7.59 -0.62
N GLY A 112 -14.11 7.59 0.11
CA GLY A 112 -15.46 7.82 -0.42
C GLY A 112 -16.05 6.64 -1.20
N LEU A 113 -15.62 5.40 -0.92
CA LEU A 113 -16.11 4.18 -1.57
C LEU A 113 -17.04 3.33 -0.68
N ALA A 114 -17.33 3.76 0.54
CA ALA A 114 -18.27 3.11 1.48
C ALA A 114 -18.99 4.12 2.34
#